data_6ad4e61a0cd462c8f3bc58ca72421af5
#
_entry.id   6ad4e61a0cd462c8f3bc58ca72421af5
#
_cell.length_a   1.000
_cell.length_b   1.000
_cell.length_c   1.000
_cell.angle_alpha   90.00
_cell.angle_beta   90.00
_cell.angle_gamma   90.00
#
_symmetry.space_group_name_H-M   'P 1'
#
loop_
_entity.id
_entity.type
_entity.pdbx_description
1 polymer ?
#
loop_
_entity_poly.entity_id
_entity_poly.type
_entity_poly.pdbx_seq_one_letter_code
_entity_poly.pdbx_strand_id
1 'polypeptide(L)'
;MFKIQIIGNLGADASVVNSNGNEYVSFRVAHSEKFKKSDGTDIETTIWASCFMKGRQNVMEYLKKGTKVYVDGQGKLDIYSSPKTHRMECGITINVTSLELCGGGNFDDVPRQLVNDGGELINVTKHYWTPIQGKAGSTLRDKANNEYVLDDNGFVKPLQQVNEQANDPANDQEF
;
A
#
# COMPACT_ATOMS: atom_id res chain seq x y z
N MET A 1 -29.41 -7.35 4.18
CA MET A 1 -27.99 -7.44 3.77
C MET A 1 -27.22 -6.40 4.58
N PHE A 2 -26.14 -6.80 5.27
CA PHE A 2 -25.29 -5.89 6.02
C PHE A 2 -23.99 -5.67 5.22
N LYS A 3 -23.80 -4.47 4.71
CA LYS A 3 -22.61 -4.07 3.95
C LYS A 3 -21.81 -3.03 4.72
N ILE A 4 -20.50 -3.10 4.59
CA ILE A 4 -19.58 -2.12 5.15
C ILE A 4 -18.69 -1.60 4.02
N GLN A 5 -18.55 -0.29 3.97
CA GLN A 5 -17.61 0.43 3.12
C GLN A 5 -16.63 1.17 4.00
N ILE A 6 -15.35 1.02 3.74
CA ILE A 6 -14.30 1.65 4.53
C ILE A 6 -13.18 2.16 3.63
N ILE A 7 -12.72 3.38 3.90
CA ILE A 7 -11.49 3.93 3.32
C ILE A 7 -10.49 4.07 4.46
N GLY A 8 -9.29 3.53 4.26
CA GLY A 8 -8.25 3.61 5.29
C GLY A 8 -6.92 3.09 4.78
N ASN A 9 -5.96 3.01 5.68
CA ASN A 9 -4.61 2.54 5.36
C ASN A 9 -4.39 1.13 5.91
N LEU A 10 -3.61 0.32 5.19
CA LEU A 10 -3.21 -0.99 5.69
C LEU A 10 -2.26 -0.84 6.90
N GLY A 11 -2.56 -1.58 7.97
CA GLY A 11 -1.71 -1.60 9.17
C GLY A 11 -0.46 -2.49 9.04
N ALA A 12 -0.52 -3.46 8.13
CA ALA A 12 0.56 -4.40 7.80
C ALA A 12 0.39 -4.89 6.36
N ASP A 13 1.42 -5.54 5.83
CA ASP A 13 1.34 -6.22 4.53
C ASP A 13 0.22 -7.28 4.56
N ALA A 14 -0.45 -7.45 3.43
CA ALA A 14 -1.43 -8.52 3.28
C ALA A 14 -0.75 -9.91 3.29
N SER A 15 -1.47 -10.90 3.77
CA SER A 15 -1.02 -12.29 3.84
C SER A 15 -2.06 -13.25 3.29
N VAL A 16 -1.63 -14.43 2.83
CA VAL A 16 -2.54 -15.50 2.47
C VAL A 16 -2.88 -16.31 3.70
N VAL A 17 -4.17 -16.56 3.91
CA VAL A 17 -4.67 -17.44 4.96
C VAL A 17 -5.54 -18.53 4.35
N ASN A 18 -5.39 -19.74 4.86
CA ASN A 18 -6.21 -20.88 4.46
C ASN A 18 -7.32 -21.10 5.47
N SER A 19 -8.55 -21.14 5.00
CA SER A 19 -9.72 -21.46 5.82
C SER A 19 -10.65 -22.41 5.05
N ASN A 20 -10.99 -23.54 5.67
CA ASN A 20 -11.87 -24.56 5.09
C ASN A 20 -11.50 -24.98 3.66
N GLY A 21 -10.19 -25.15 3.40
CA GLY A 21 -9.68 -25.54 2.08
C GLY A 21 -9.72 -24.45 0.99
N ASN A 22 -10.05 -23.22 1.36
CA ASN A 22 -9.99 -22.06 0.47
C ASN A 22 -8.90 -21.09 0.92
N GLU A 23 -8.23 -20.47 -0.05
CA GLU A 23 -7.26 -19.43 0.18
C GLU A 23 -7.92 -18.05 0.13
N TYR A 24 -7.56 -17.22 1.09
CA TYR A 24 -8.00 -15.84 1.19
C TYR A 24 -6.80 -14.92 1.36
N VAL A 25 -6.87 -13.77 0.72
CA VAL A 25 -5.98 -12.64 1.03
C VAL A 25 -6.55 -11.94 2.26
N SER A 26 -5.78 -11.90 3.35
CA SER A 26 -6.15 -11.28 4.62
C SER A 26 -5.34 -10.01 4.84
N PHE A 27 -6.01 -8.93 5.21
CA PHE A 27 -5.38 -7.64 5.53
C PHE A 27 -6.24 -6.86 6.53
N ARG A 28 -5.62 -5.89 7.21
CA ARG A 28 -6.32 -5.03 8.18
C ARG A 28 -6.27 -3.59 7.71
N VAL A 29 -7.43 -2.93 7.74
CA VAL A 29 -7.59 -1.52 7.36
C VAL A 29 -7.86 -0.69 8.61
N ALA A 30 -7.10 0.38 8.77
CA ALA A 30 -7.29 1.41 9.78
C ALA A 30 -7.96 2.63 9.14
N HIS A 31 -9.12 3.01 9.65
CA HIS A 31 -9.79 4.26 9.33
C HIS A 31 -9.63 5.21 10.53
N SER A 32 -8.97 6.35 10.34
CA SER A 32 -8.75 7.34 11.39
C SER A 32 -9.52 8.61 11.08
N GLU A 33 -10.24 9.10 12.08
CA GLU A 33 -10.95 10.37 12.04
C GLU A 33 -10.43 11.30 13.13
N LYS A 34 -10.31 12.58 12.80
CA LYS A 34 -9.92 13.64 13.73
C LYS A 34 -11.11 14.55 14.00
N PHE A 35 -11.41 14.73 15.26
CA PHE A 35 -12.47 15.62 15.72
C PHE A 35 -11.90 16.72 16.61
N LYS A 36 -12.38 17.94 16.45
CA LYS A 36 -12.17 19.01 17.44
C LYS A 36 -13.31 19.03 18.43
N LYS A 37 -12.99 18.92 19.71
CA LYS A 37 -13.94 19.20 20.79
C LYS A 37 -14.22 20.70 20.88
N SER A 38 -15.34 21.01 21.56
CA SER A 38 -15.72 22.41 21.84
C SER A 38 -14.68 23.16 22.69
N ASP A 39 -13.83 22.45 23.43
CA ASP A 39 -12.72 23.01 24.21
C ASP A 39 -11.42 23.22 23.40
N GLY A 40 -11.46 22.94 22.08
CA GLY A 40 -10.31 23.06 21.16
C GLY A 40 -9.37 21.85 21.15
N THR A 41 -9.63 20.81 21.95
CA THR A 41 -8.79 19.60 21.98
C THR A 41 -9.04 18.73 20.75
N ASP A 42 -7.98 18.30 20.07
CA ASP A 42 -8.07 17.34 18.97
C ASP A 42 -8.15 15.90 19.52
N ILE A 43 -9.15 15.16 19.06
CA ILE A 43 -9.30 13.72 19.34
C ILE A 43 -9.11 12.98 18.01
N GLU A 44 -8.26 11.96 18.03
CA GLU A 44 -8.14 11.00 16.94
C GLU A 44 -8.76 9.66 17.36
N THR A 45 -9.69 9.16 16.54
CA THR A 45 -10.31 7.85 16.73
C THR A 45 -9.95 6.97 15.54
N THR A 46 -9.46 5.75 15.81
CA THR A 46 -9.13 4.79 14.77
C THR A 46 -10.02 3.55 14.89
N ILE A 47 -10.67 3.20 13.80
CA ILE A 47 -11.47 1.99 13.63
C ILE A 47 -10.66 0.99 12.82
N TRP A 48 -10.59 -0.26 13.28
CA TRP A 48 -9.90 -1.34 12.61
C TRP A 48 -10.88 -2.34 12.03
N ALA A 49 -10.72 -2.68 10.75
CA ALA A 49 -11.46 -3.73 10.08
C ALA A 49 -10.52 -4.84 9.60
N SER A 50 -10.89 -6.10 9.86
CA SER A 50 -10.24 -7.28 9.29
C SER A 50 -10.92 -7.65 7.99
N CYS A 51 -10.18 -7.65 6.89
CA CYS A 51 -10.68 -7.87 5.54
C CYS A 51 -10.20 -9.21 5.00
N PHE A 52 -11.10 -9.97 4.39
CA PHE A 52 -10.82 -11.26 3.76
C PHE A 52 -11.35 -11.24 2.33
N MET A 53 -10.47 -11.52 1.37
CA MET A 53 -10.79 -11.51 -0.06
C MET A 53 -10.44 -12.84 -0.69
N LYS A 54 -11.39 -13.49 -1.33
CA LYS A 54 -11.18 -14.77 -2.00
C LYS A 54 -10.54 -14.58 -3.38
N GLY A 55 -9.46 -15.32 -3.67
CA GLY A 55 -8.98 -15.59 -5.02
C GLY A 55 -8.32 -14.44 -5.78
N ARG A 56 -7.87 -13.35 -5.14
CA ARG A 56 -7.17 -12.22 -5.81
C ARG A 56 -5.73 -12.07 -5.32
N GLN A 57 -4.93 -13.13 -5.42
CA GLN A 57 -3.54 -13.13 -4.94
C GLN A 57 -2.63 -12.15 -5.70
N ASN A 58 -2.94 -11.88 -6.97
CA ASN A 58 -2.20 -10.93 -7.82
C ASN A 58 -2.23 -9.47 -7.32
N VAL A 59 -3.16 -9.11 -6.43
CA VAL A 59 -3.20 -7.77 -5.82
C VAL A 59 -2.33 -7.65 -4.58
N MET A 60 -1.80 -8.75 -4.04
CA MET A 60 -1.05 -8.75 -2.77
C MET A 60 0.22 -7.91 -2.80
N GLU A 61 0.89 -7.86 -3.95
CA GLU A 61 2.11 -7.05 -4.13
C GLU A 61 1.87 -5.55 -3.88
N TYR A 62 0.63 -5.10 -4.10
CA TYR A 62 0.20 -3.71 -3.89
C TYR A 62 -0.37 -3.47 -2.48
N LEU A 63 -0.72 -4.54 -1.75
CA LEU A 63 -1.32 -4.46 -0.42
C LEU A 63 -0.25 -4.45 0.68
N LYS A 64 0.58 -3.41 0.68
CA LYS A 64 1.65 -3.19 1.64
C LYS A 64 1.19 -2.30 2.79
N LYS A 65 1.90 -2.38 3.92
CA LYS A 65 1.69 -1.49 5.06
C LYS A 65 1.66 -0.02 4.62
N GLY A 66 0.65 0.72 5.05
CA GLY A 66 0.47 2.12 4.71
C GLY A 66 -0.29 2.38 3.41
N THR A 67 -0.51 1.37 2.55
CA THR A 67 -1.32 1.54 1.34
C THR A 67 -2.74 1.96 1.69
N LYS A 68 -3.23 3.03 1.07
CA LYS A 68 -4.60 3.50 1.21
C LYS A 68 -5.52 2.74 0.28
N VAL A 69 -6.60 2.20 0.83
CA VAL A 69 -7.56 1.38 0.09
C VAL A 69 -9.00 1.81 0.39
N TYR A 70 -9.87 1.64 -0.61
CA TYR A 70 -11.30 1.56 -0.43
C TYR A 70 -11.71 0.09 -0.48
N VAL A 71 -12.51 -0.33 0.48
CA VAL A 71 -13.03 -1.69 0.60
C VAL A 71 -14.54 -1.65 0.72
N ASP A 72 -15.23 -2.41 -0.11
CA ASP A 72 -16.67 -2.71 0.01
C ASP A 72 -16.86 -4.22 0.19
N GLY A 73 -17.73 -4.61 1.10
CA GLY A 73 -18.00 -6.02 1.31
C GLY A 73 -19.11 -6.31 2.31
N GLN A 74 -19.35 -7.60 2.53
CA GLN A 74 -20.28 -8.05 3.55
C GLN A 74 -19.63 -7.90 4.92
N GLY A 75 -20.28 -7.14 5.79
CA GLY A 75 -19.83 -6.87 7.14
C GLY A 75 -20.31 -7.92 8.13
N LYS A 76 -19.46 -8.20 9.13
CA LYS A 76 -19.80 -8.96 10.33
C LYS A 76 -19.21 -8.21 11.52
N LEU A 77 -20.00 -8.08 12.58
CA LEU A 77 -19.57 -7.54 13.86
C LEU A 77 -19.46 -8.69 14.86
N ASP A 78 -18.30 -8.83 15.48
CA ASP A 78 -18.05 -9.82 16.51
C ASP A 78 -17.72 -9.11 17.81
N ILE A 79 -18.52 -9.37 18.87
CA ILE A 79 -18.27 -8.84 20.21
C ILE A 79 -17.46 -9.88 20.97
N TYR A 80 -16.29 -9.48 21.46
CA TYR A 80 -15.40 -10.35 22.21
C TYR A 80 -14.80 -9.66 23.42
N SER A 81 -14.41 -10.44 24.42
CA SER A 81 -13.65 -9.93 25.56
C SER A 81 -12.17 -9.86 25.18
N SER A 82 -11.62 -8.67 25.21
CA SER A 82 -10.20 -8.45 24.88
C SER A 82 -9.31 -8.98 26.02
N PRO A 83 -8.37 -9.89 25.75
CA PRO A 83 -7.47 -10.40 26.78
C PRO A 83 -6.48 -9.36 27.30
N LYS A 84 -6.28 -8.26 26.55
CA LYS A 84 -5.36 -7.17 26.93
C LYS A 84 -6.02 -6.13 27.80
N THR A 85 -7.25 -5.75 27.48
CA THR A 85 -7.95 -4.65 28.15
C THR A 85 -8.99 -5.14 29.16
N HIS A 86 -9.32 -6.44 29.16
CA HIS A 86 -10.41 -7.06 29.93
C HIS A 86 -11.77 -6.38 29.73
N ARG A 87 -11.96 -5.73 28.57
CA ARG A 87 -13.21 -5.08 28.16
C ARG A 87 -13.83 -5.77 26.98
N MET A 88 -15.13 -5.59 26.84
CA MET A 88 -15.83 -6.01 25.64
C MET A 88 -15.44 -5.08 24.49
N GLU A 89 -14.91 -5.65 23.43
CA GLU A 89 -14.51 -4.95 22.21
C GLU A 89 -15.33 -5.48 21.03
N CYS A 90 -15.55 -4.61 20.04
CA CYS A 90 -16.24 -4.96 18.82
C CYS A 90 -15.23 -5.12 17.69
N GLY A 91 -15.12 -6.31 17.14
CA GLY A 91 -14.35 -6.59 15.94
C GLY A 91 -15.20 -6.40 14.69
N ILE A 92 -14.65 -5.75 13.70
CA ILE A 92 -15.25 -5.59 12.37
C ILE A 92 -14.55 -6.54 11.42
N THR A 93 -15.33 -7.42 10.79
CA THR A 93 -14.85 -8.32 9.74
C THR A 93 -15.57 -8.00 8.44
N ILE A 94 -14.84 -7.90 7.33
CA ILE A 94 -15.38 -7.60 6.00
C ILE A 94 -14.99 -8.74 5.05
N ASN A 95 -15.97 -9.44 4.51
CA ASN A 95 -15.79 -10.30 3.35
C ASN A 95 -15.84 -9.42 2.09
N VAL A 96 -14.65 -9.18 1.51
CA VAL A 96 -14.45 -8.16 0.48
C VAL A 96 -15.09 -8.59 -0.85
N THR A 97 -15.94 -7.74 -1.39
CA THR A 97 -16.53 -7.88 -2.72
C THR A 97 -15.82 -6.99 -3.74
N SER A 98 -15.47 -5.76 -3.34
CA SER A 98 -14.71 -4.82 -4.15
C SER A 98 -13.58 -4.20 -3.35
N LEU A 99 -12.45 -4.05 -4.01
CA LEU A 99 -11.24 -3.41 -3.47
C LEU A 99 -10.71 -2.44 -4.51
N GLU A 100 -10.47 -1.21 -4.09
CA GLU A 100 -9.81 -0.21 -4.90
C GLU A 100 -8.61 0.35 -4.14
N LEU A 101 -7.49 0.52 -4.84
CA LEU A 101 -6.32 1.16 -4.29
C LEU A 101 -6.52 2.67 -4.41
N CYS A 102 -6.70 3.35 -3.29
CA CYS A 102 -6.94 4.80 -3.25
C CYS A 102 -5.61 5.55 -3.18
N GLY A 103 -4.78 5.47 -4.21
CA GLY A 103 -3.56 6.21 -4.37
C GLY A 103 -2.79 6.52 -3.07
N GLY A 104 -1.57 6.14 -2.97
CA GLY A 104 -0.79 6.43 -1.77
C GLY A 104 0.25 5.40 -1.42
N GLY A 105 0.92 4.78 -2.39
CA GLY A 105 2.35 4.57 -2.21
C GLY A 105 2.98 5.96 -2.14
N ASN A 106 4.18 6.11 -1.62
CA ASN A 106 4.94 7.36 -1.64
C ASN A 106 5.23 7.83 -3.08
N PHE A 107 4.17 8.09 -3.82
CA PHE A 107 4.18 8.57 -5.19
C PHE A 107 4.30 10.10 -5.25
N ASP A 108 4.35 10.75 -4.10
CA ASP A 108 4.63 12.18 -4.03
C ASP A 108 6.06 12.51 -4.50
N ASP A 109 6.94 11.51 -4.52
CA ASP A 109 8.33 11.64 -4.97
C ASP A 109 8.52 11.44 -6.48
N VAL A 110 7.51 10.97 -7.23
CA VAL A 110 7.63 10.85 -8.68
C VAL A 110 7.19 12.15 -9.36
N PRO A 111 8.08 12.84 -10.03
CA PRO A 111 7.78 14.13 -10.66
C PRO A 111 6.75 13.96 -11.78
N ARG A 112 5.89 14.97 -11.94
CA ARG A 112 4.80 14.96 -12.94
C ARG A 112 5.30 15.06 -14.39
N GLN A 113 6.54 15.47 -14.60
CA GLN A 113 7.16 15.60 -15.90
C GLN A 113 8.55 14.98 -15.87
N LEU A 114 8.77 13.99 -16.73
CA LEU A 114 10.04 13.29 -16.90
C LEU A 114 10.52 13.49 -18.32
N VAL A 115 11.84 13.45 -18.53
CA VAL A 115 12.46 13.51 -19.83
C VAL A 115 13.08 12.16 -20.13
N ASN A 116 12.82 11.60 -21.32
CA ASN A 116 13.46 10.37 -21.78
C ASN A 116 14.88 10.63 -22.34
N ASP A 117 15.61 9.58 -22.66
CA ASP A 117 16.97 9.67 -23.22
C ASP A 117 17.03 10.40 -24.56
N GLY A 118 15.90 10.52 -25.29
CA GLY A 118 15.76 11.29 -26.51
C GLY A 118 15.45 12.78 -26.29
N GLY A 119 15.34 13.23 -25.04
CA GLY A 119 14.99 14.59 -24.69
C GLY A 119 13.49 14.92 -24.80
N GLU A 120 12.65 13.91 -25.01
CA GLU A 120 11.20 14.06 -25.11
C GLU A 120 10.57 14.16 -23.72
N LEU A 121 9.66 15.10 -23.55
CA LEU A 121 8.97 15.36 -22.29
C LEU A 121 7.77 14.42 -22.12
N ILE A 122 7.84 13.53 -21.14
CA ILE A 122 6.77 12.60 -20.81
C ILE A 122 5.98 13.12 -19.61
N ASN A 123 4.69 13.34 -19.82
CA ASN A 123 3.78 13.70 -18.75
C ASN A 123 3.36 12.44 -17.98
N VAL A 124 3.85 12.30 -16.76
CA VAL A 124 3.41 11.27 -15.83
C VAL A 124 2.19 11.81 -15.08
N THR A 125 1.00 11.33 -15.43
CA THR A 125 -0.21 11.72 -14.72
C THR A 125 -0.18 11.19 -13.29
N LYS A 126 -0.84 11.90 -12.36
CA LYS A 126 -0.94 11.54 -10.94
C LYS A 126 -1.58 10.16 -10.69
N HIS A 127 -2.19 9.57 -11.71
CA HIS A 127 -2.76 8.24 -11.70
C HIS A 127 -1.75 7.24 -12.24
N TYR A 128 -0.93 6.72 -11.39
CA TYR A 128 0.11 5.68 -11.64
C TYR A 128 -0.42 4.36 -12.18
N TRP A 129 -1.72 4.26 -12.35
CA TRP A 129 -2.45 3.12 -12.90
C TRP A 129 -2.57 3.16 -14.43
N THR A 130 -2.20 4.27 -15.05
CA THR A 130 -2.17 4.37 -16.50
C THR A 130 -0.74 4.11 -16.96
N PRO A 131 -0.45 2.95 -17.52
CA PRO A 131 0.90 2.66 -18.02
C PRO A 131 1.28 3.65 -19.13
N ILE A 132 2.51 4.13 -19.07
CA ILE A 132 3.07 4.99 -20.11
C ILE A 132 3.52 4.12 -21.25
N GLN A 133 3.29 4.53 -22.49
CA GLN A 133 3.85 3.85 -23.65
C GLN A 133 5.37 4.11 -23.71
N GLY A 134 6.16 3.04 -23.71
CA GLY A 134 7.60 3.10 -23.75
C GLY A 134 8.22 1.71 -23.68
N LYS A 135 9.51 1.62 -23.95
CA LYS A 135 10.25 0.37 -23.85
C LYS A 135 10.63 0.14 -22.39
N ALA A 136 10.32 -1.02 -21.85
CA ALA A 136 10.77 -1.44 -20.52
C ALA A 136 12.29 -1.30 -20.38
N GLY A 137 12.73 -0.81 -19.22
CA GLY A 137 14.14 -0.52 -18.96
C GLY A 137 14.61 0.85 -19.46
N SER A 138 13.76 1.65 -20.13
CA SER A 138 14.11 3.02 -20.50
C SER A 138 14.30 3.89 -19.27
N THR A 139 15.36 4.71 -19.26
CA THR A 139 15.66 5.65 -18.19
C THR A 139 14.94 6.97 -18.46
N LEU A 140 14.34 7.53 -17.43
CA LEU A 140 13.66 8.81 -17.42
C LEU A 140 14.31 9.71 -16.37
N ARG A 141 14.32 11.03 -16.58
CA ARG A 141 14.93 11.98 -15.65
C ARG A 141 13.97 13.13 -15.32
N ASP A 142 14.04 13.60 -14.08
CA ASP A 142 13.34 14.80 -13.68
C ASP A 142 14.17 16.07 -13.88
N LYS A 143 13.58 17.23 -13.55
CA LYS A 143 14.27 18.52 -13.65
C LYS A 143 15.47 18.65 -12.70
N ALA A 144 15.53 17.84 -11.64
CA ALA A 144 16.62 17.77 -10.69
C ALA A 144 17.65 16.71 -11.06
N ASN A 145 17.48 16.05 -12.25
CA ASN A 145 18.32 14.97 -12.77
C ASN A 145 18.28 13.67 -11.96
N ASN A 146 17.23 13.46 -11.17
CA ASN A 146 16.97 12.16 -10.56
C ASN A 146 16.54 11.16 -11.63
N GLU A 147 17.00 9.92 -11.52
CA GLU A 147 16.75 8.88 -12.49
C GLU A 147 15.60 7.95 -12.07
N TYR A 148 14.79 7.59 -13.03
CA TYR A 148 13.65 6.68 -12.91
C TYR A 148 13.73 5.66 -14.05
N VAL A 149 13.16 4.47 -13.82
CA VAL A 149 13.12 3.41 -14.82
C VAL A 149 11.67 3.03 -15.14
N LEU A 150 11.39 2.77 -16.40
CA LEU A 150 10.10 2.23 -16.85
C LEU A 150 10.14 0.70 -16.69
N ASP A 151 9.18 0.13 -15.97
CA ASP A 151 9.07 -1.33 -15.82
C ASP A 151 8.33 -1.99 -16.99
N ASP A 152 8.30 -3.34 -17.00
CA ASP A 152 7.67 -4.15 -18.06
C ASP A 152 6.16 -3.89 -18.21
N ASN A 153 5.53 -3.33 -17.19
CA ASN A 153 4.10 -3.01 -17.18
C ASN A 153 3.81 -1.53 -17.53
N GLY A 154 4.86 -0.76 -17.85
CA GLY A 154 4.75 0.66 -18.19
C GLY A 154 4.69 1.61 -16.99
N PHE A 155 5.03 1.15 -15.78
CA PHE A 155 5.08 2.00 -14.59
C PHE A 155 6.47 2.56 -14.36
N VAL A 156 6.52 3.81 -13.90
CA VAL A 156 7.76 4.51 -13.58
C VAL A 156 8.16 4.24 -12.13
N LYS A 157 9.38 3.79 -11.91
CA LYS A 157 9.95 3.56 -10.58
C LYS A 157 11.22 4.40 -10.40
N PRO A 158 11.49 4.96 -9.21
CA PRO A 158 12.77 5.60 -8.94
C PRO A 158 13.89 4.55 -9.04
N LEU A 159 14.97 4.91 -9.72
CA LEU A 159 16.18 4.10 -9.74
C LEU A 159 16.78 4.17 -8.32
N GLN A 160 16.62 3.12 -7.54
CA GLN A 160 17.29 3.04 -6.24
C GLN A 160 18.79 3.07 -6.50
N GLN A 161 19.49 4.05 -5.95
CA GLN A 161 20.94 4.01 -5.87
C GLN A 161 21.29 2.72 -5.15
N VAL A 162 21.86 1.77 -5.90
CA VAL A 162 22.48 0.60 -5.30
C VAL A 162 23.65 1.16 -4.49
N ASN A 163 23.50 1.20 -3.16
CA ASN A 163 24.61 1.46 -2.27
C ASN A 163 25.63 0.35 -2.52
N GLU A 164 26.67 0.67 -3.26
CA GLU A 164 27.94 -0.03 -3.26
C GLU A 164 28.58 0.15 -1.86
N GLN A 165 28.10 -0.63 -0.91
CA GLN A 165 28.79 -0.86 0.36
C GLN A 165 28.63 -2.32 0.72
N ALA A 166 29.54 -3.13 0.26
CA ALA A 166 30.10 -4.29 0.95
C ALA A 166 30.93 -5.13 -0.02
N ASN A 167 32.11 -4.65 -0.34
CA ASN A 167 33.24 -5.52 -0.62
C ASN A 167 34.45 -4.86 0.03
N ASP A 168 34.64 -5.15 1.29
CA ASP A 168 35.94 -5.04 1.93
C ASP A 168 36.53 -6.46 2.03
N PRO A 169 37.45 -6.83 1.12
CA PRO A 169 38.18 -8.07 1.23
C PRO A 169 39.49 -7.81 1.99
N ALA A 170 39.43 -7.76 3.30
CA ALA A 170 40.64 -7.84 4.09
C ALA A 170 40.34 -8.16 5.57
N ASN A 171 40.36 -9.42 5.90
CA ASN A 171 41.16 -9.86 7.03
C ASN A 171 41.23 -11.40 7.11
N ASP A 172 41.98 -11.98 6.17
CA ASP A 172 42.78 -13.18 6.47
C ASP A 172 43.99 -12.71 7.25
N GLN A 173 44.03 -12.96 8.54
CA GLN A 173 45.28 -13.18 9.32
C GLN A 173 44.98 -14.04 10.54
N GLU A 174 45.41 -15.27 10.39
CA GLU A 174 46.11 -16.14 11.34
C GLU A 174 46.41 -15.55 12.76
N PHE A 175 45.92 -16.23 13.78
CA PHE A 175 46.72 -16.90 14.84
C PHE A 175 45.77 -17.76 15.67
#